data_200a12cbc6cde8eeef5280ae6b34fa43
#
_entry.id   200a12cbc6cde8eeef5280ae6b34fa43
#
_cell.length_a   1.000
_cell.length_b   1.000
_cell.length_c   1.000
_cell.angle_alpha   90.00
_cell.angle_beta   90.00
_cell.angle_gamma   90.00
#
_symmetry.space_group_name_H-M   'P 1'
#
loop_
_entity.id
_entity.type
_entity.pdbx_description
1 polymer ?
#
loop_
_entity_poly.entity_id
_entity_poly.type
_entity_poly.pdbx_seq_one_letter_code
_entity_poly.pdbx_strand_id
1 'polypeptide(L)'
;MNTEFLSKKTCAVVNGIFIIMVFFAHAWQYIAPALGHWTIFDNLYASVIGWSGQYIVVPFLLFSGYGVTTSIMEKGNAYARKIPSARILPTLINFDIAVCIFIAVNLILGFRPSLAQCLLSLSGWDSVGNSNWYIFCILWCYCFSFVASLCSKHSKEAHLMIVLVLCLLYIVLLSVFKGNQRWWYDTILAYPTGVAIALYREKLAILIERWKLPLASGLMALFIFLLFAGRKWAPGYNFFGSIAFALALTVLLYRKNLNSRILNWCGSHLFVLYIYQRLPMLVLATLFPTFVSSHQYIYLLVCAAITLILAIIAKPMCDKISKLCKAI
;
A
#
# COMPACT_ATOMS: atom_id res chain seq x y z
N MET A 1 -7.08 -28.13 9.02
CA MET A 1 -6.16 -27.04 9.43
C MET A 1 -5.59 -26.40 8.17
N ASN A 2 -5.53 -25.09 8.10
CA ASN A 2 -4.94 -24.40 6.94
C ASN A 2 -3.42 -24.62 6.97
N THR A 3 -2.86 -25.27 5.97
CA THR A 3 -1.44 -25.60 5.85
C THR A 3 -0.62 -24.49 5.22
N GLU A 4 -1.28 -23.48 4.62
CA GLU A 4 -0.61 -22.35 4.01
C GLU A 4 0.07 -21.47 5.08
N PHE A 5 1.31 -21.08 4.82
CA PHE A 5 2.09 -20.20 5.72
C PHE A 5 1.37 -18.87 6.00
N LEU A 6 0.95 -18.19 4.93
CA LEU A 6 0.04 -17.02 4.96
C LEU A 6 -1.06 -17.27 3.93
N SER A 7 -2.31 -17.48 4.37
CA SER A 7 -3.41 -17.73 3.45
C SER A 7 -3.85 -16.47 2.73
N LYS A 8 -4.22 -16.60 1.45
CA LYS A 8 -4.74 -15.50 0.63
C LYS A 8 -5.93 -14.81 1.30
N LYS A 9 -6.80 -15.58 1.95
CA LYS A 9 -7.98 -15.06 2.66
C LYS A 9 -7.58 -14.21 3.87
N THR A 10 -6.62 -14.67 4.67
CA THR A 10 -6.09 -13.90 5.80
C THR A 10 -5.43 -12.61 5.34
N CYS A 11 -4.60 -12.66 4.28
CA CYS A 11 -3.99 -11.47 3.70
C CYS A 11 -5.05 -10.46 3.19
N ALA A 12 -6.13 -10.96 2.56
CA ALA A 12 -7.22 -10.09 2.11
C ALA A 12 -7.96 -9.43 3.27
N VAL A 13 -8.25 -10.15 4.35
CA VAL A 13 -8.89 -9.58 5.55
C VAL A 13 -8.02 -8.50 6.17
N VAL A 14 -6.71 -8.74 6.31
CA VAL A 14 -5.77 -7.75 6.86
C VAL A 14 -5.66 -6.54 5.93
N ASN A 15 -5.54 -6.74 4.62
CA ASN A 15 -5.57 -5.65 3.64
C ASN A 15 -6.87 -4.84 3.73
N GLY A 16 -8.00 -5.48 4.05
CA GLY A 16 -9.28 -4.82 4.29
C GLY A 16 -9.25 -3.88 5.49
N ILE A 17 -8.60 -4.27 6.58
CA ILE A 17 -8.40 -3.39 7.75
C ILE A 17 -7.57 -2.16 7.33
N PHE A 18 -6.43 -2.40 6.69
CA PHE A 18 -5.49 -1.34 6.40
C PHE A 18 -5.96 -0.39 5.29
N ILE A 19 -6.77 -0.84 4.31
CA ILE A 19 -7.35 0.08 3.32
C ILE A 19 -8.39 1.01 3.94
N ILE A 20 -9.12 0.56 4.96
CA ILE A 20 -10.02 1.42 5.75
C ILE A 20 -9.19 2.46 6.52
N MET A 21 -8.06 2.08 7.12
CA MET A 21 -7.15 3.04 7.77
C MET A 21 -6.58 4.06 6.77
N VAL A 22 -6.24 3.64 5.54
CA VAL A 22 -5.80 4.56 4.47
C VAL A 22 -6.92 5.55 4.11
N PHE A 23 -8.17 5.10 4.04
CA PHE A 23 -9.31 5.98 3.80
C PHE A 23 -9.38 7.08 4.88
N PHE A 24 -9.33 6.71 6.15
CA PHE A 24 -9.32 7.69 7.23
C PHE A 24 -8.10 8.62 7.18
N ALA A 25 -6.91 8.10 6.89
CA ALA A 25 -5.71 8.91 6.75
C ALA A 25 -5.82 9.95 5.62
N HIS A 26 -6.39 9.58 4.49
CA HIS A 26 -6.63 10.51 3.38
C HIS A 26 -7.73 11.52 3.69
N ALA A 27 -8.83 11.09 4.29
CA ALA A 27 -9.92 12.00 4.67
C ALA A 27 -9.45 13.06 5.67
N TRP A 28 -8.58 12.69 6.60
CA TRP A 28 -8.00 13.63 7.56
C TRP A 28 -7.23 14.77 6.89
N GLN A 29 -6.60 14.54 5.74
CA GLN A 29 -5.89 15.59 4.99
C GLN A 29 -6.83 16.69 4.46
N TYR A 30 -8.12 16.41 4.29
CA TYR A 30 -9.13 17.38 3.88
C TYR A 30 -9.86 17.98 5.08
N ILE A 31 -10.05 17.21 6.16
CA ILE A 31 -10.76 17.66 7.36
C ILE A 31 -9.90 18.61 8.19
N ALA A 32 -8.66 18.22 8.52
CA ALA A 32 -7.82 18.97 9.43
C ALA A 32 -7.60 20.46 9.04
N PRO A 33 -7.35 20.80 7.77
CA PRO A 33 -7.21 22.20 7.35
C PRO A 33 -8.50 23.02 7.41
N ALA A 34 -9.67 22.34 7.39
CA ALA A 34 -10.98 22.97 7.38
C ALA A 34 -11.53 23.27 8.79
N LEU A 35 -10.98 22.63 9.84
CA LEU A 35 -11.45 22.76 11.22
C LEU A 35 -10.97 24.07 11.85
N GLY A 36 -11.92 24.91 12.30
CA GLY A 36 -11.62 26.11 13.10
C GLY A 36 -11.28 25.77 14.57
N HIS A 37 -11.94 24.77 15.12
CA HIS A 37 -11.73 24.27 16.48
C HIS A 37 -11.71 22.74 16.49
N TRP A 38 -10.83 22.16 17.31
CA TRP A 38 -10.66 20.71 17.41
C TRP A 38 -11.36 20.18 18.66
N THR A 39 -12.19 19.16 18.50
CA THR A 39 -12.79 18.40 19.58
C THR A 39 -11.80 17.36 20.13
N ILE A 40 -12.16 16.72 21.25
CA ILE A 40 -11.39 15.57 21.79
C ILE A 40 -11.31 14.46 20.75
N PHE A 41 -12.38 14.19 20.01
CA PHE A 41 -12.41 13.15 18.96
C PHE A 41 -11.51 13.50 17.77
N ASP A 42 -11.44 14.80 17.39
CA ASP A 42 -10.52 15.25 16.33
C ASP A 42 -9.05 15.08 16.74
N ASN A 43 -8.73 15.39 18.01
CA ASN A 43 -7.39 15.17 18.57
C ASN A 43 -7.03 13.67 18.62
N LEU A 44 -7.97 12.81 19.01
CA LEU A 44 -7.77 11.35 18.99
C LEU A 44 -7.57 10.85 17.57
N TYR A 45 -8.40 11.32 16.63
CA TYR A 45 -8.29 10.96 15.21
C TYR A 45 -6.91 11.37 14.65
N ALA A 46 -6.52 12.63 14.85
CA ALA A 46 -5.20 13.15 14.46
C ALA A 46 -4.06 12.29 15.05
N SER A 47 -4.18 11.93 16.32
CA SER A 47 -3.19 11.12 17.02
C SER A 47 -3.09 9.72 16.39
N VAL A 48 -4.20 9.03 16.17
CA VAL A 48 -4.21 7.68 15.55
C VAL A 48 -3.60 7.73 14.15
N ILE A 49 -4.03 8.68 13.30
CA ILE A 49 -3.47 8.84 11.95
C ILE A 49 -2.01 9.24 12.02
N GLY A 50 -1.68 10.19 12.88
CA GLY A 50 -0.32 10.62 13.10
C GLY A 50 0.60 9.47 13.56
N TRP A 51 0.16 8.58 14.45
CA TRP A 51 0.96 7.43 14.92
C TRP A 51 1.03 6.30 13.91
N SER A 52 -0.05 5.98 13.22
CA SER A 52 -0.03 4.96 12.15
C SER A 52 0.78 5.41 10.93
N GLY A 53 0.69 6.68 10.56
CA GLY A 53 1.46 7.28 9.48
C GLY A 53 1.48 6.43 8.22
N GLN A 54 2.66 6.30 7.64
CA GLN A 54 2.88 5.49 6.43
C GLN A 54 2.94 3.97 6.69
N TYR A 55 3.00 3.51 7.95
CA TYR A 55 3.04 2.08 8.27
C TYR A 55 1.76 1.34 7.86
N ILE A 56 0.66 2.07 7.64
CA ILE A 56 -0.60 1.49 7.15
C ILE A 56 -0.49 0.82 5.77
N VAL A 57 0.55 1.12 4.97
CA VAL A 57 0.79 0.46 3.68
C VAL A 57 1.77 -0.70 3.74
N VAL A 58 2.42 -0.91 4.89
CA VAL A 58 3.38 -2.03 5.08
C VAL A 58 2.78 -3.38 4.74
N PRO A 59 1.53 -3.74 5.15
CA PRO A 59 0.92 -5.02 4.78
C PRO A 59 0.77 -5.20 3.28
N PHE A 60 0.47 -4.14 2.55
CA PHE A 60 0.28 -4.20 1.10
C PHE A 60 1.59 -4.54 0.37
N LEU A 61 2.70 -3.93 0.78
CA LEU A 61 4.03 -4.23 0.27
C LEU A 61 4.50 -5.63 0.67
N LEU A 62 4.34 -5.98 1.96
CA LEU A 62 4.67 -7.30 2.51
C LEU A 62 3.98 -8.43 1.73
N PHE A 63 2.65 -8.36 1.62
CA PHE A 63 1.88 -9.42 0.97
C PHE A 63 2.08 -9.43 -0.55
N SER A 64 2.40 -8.30 -1.16
CA SER A 64 2.77 -8.26 -2.58
C SER A 64 4.12 -8.94 -2.82
N GLY A 65 5.15 -8.65 -2.04
CA GLY A 65 6.45 -9.32 -2.12
C GLY A 65 6.34 -10.83 -1.86
N TYR A 66 5.61 -11.22 -0.81
CA TYR A 66 5.33 -12.62 -0.49
C TYR A 66 4.59 -13.33 -1.63
N GLY A 67 3.50 -12.75 -2.11
CA GLY A 67 2.63 -13.39 -3.12
C GLY A 67 3.27 -13.51 -4.50
N VAL A 68 4.02 -12.49 -4.94
CA VAL A 68 4.78 -12.53 -6.21
C VAL A 68 5.85 -13.59 -6.13
N THR A 69 6.66 -13.61 -5.07
CA THR A 69 7.75 -14.58 -4.90
C THR A 69 7.21 -16.02 -4.76
N THR A 70 6.14 -16.23 -3.99
CA THR A 70 5.49 -17.55 -3.91
C THR A 70 5.03 -18.02 -5.30
N SER A 71 4.43 -17.11 -6.09
CA SER A 71 4.00 -17.44 -7.45
C SER A 71 5.17 -17.76 -8.38
N ILE A 72 6.33 -17.10 -8.23
CA ILE A 72 7.56 -17.41 -8.97
C ILE A 72 8.08 -18.80 -8.56
N MET A 73 8.10 -19.10 -7.26
CA MET A 73 8.55 -20.41 -6.76
C MET A 73 7.67 -21.57 -7.24
N GLU A 74 6.35 -21.36 -7.31
CA GLU A 74 5.38 -22.40 -7.70
C GLU A 74 5.28 -22.60 -9.21
N LYS A 75 5.38 -21.52 -10.00
CA LYS A 75 5.11 -21.51 -11.44
C LYS A 75 6.36 -21.28 -12.30
N GLY A 76 7.50 -21.01 -11.66
CA GLY A 76 8.79 -20.82 -12.33
C GLY A 76 8.85 -19.62 -13.28
N ASN A 77 9.76 -19.72 -14.26
CA ASN A 77 10.02 -18.69 -15.26
C ASN A 77 8.80 -18.30 -16.09
N ALA A 78 7.82 -19.20 -16.26
CA ALA A 78 6.59 -18.89 -16.99
C ALA A 78 5.78 -17.76 -16.30
N TYR A 79 5.73 -17.76 -14.96
CA TYR A 79 5.10 -16.66 -14.24
C TYR A 79 6.01 -15.41 -14.20
N ALA A 80 7.31 -15.59 -14.01
CA ALA A 80 8.25 -14.46 -13.95
C ALA A 80 8.15 -13.58 -15.21
N ARG A 81 8.15 -14.21 -16.40
CA ARG A 81 8.01 -13.53 -17.70
C ARG A 81 6.66 -12.80 -17.87
N LYS A 82 5.63 -13.23 -17.15
CA LYS A 82 4.28 -12.62 -17.17
C LYS A 82 4.12 -11.48 -16.15
N ILE A 83 5.10 -11.18 -15.30
CA ILE A 83 4.99 -10.07 -14.34
C ILE A 83 4.66 -8.74 -15.04
N PRO A 84 5.32 -8.35 -16.16
CA PRO A 84 4.98 -7.11 -16.86
C PRO A 84 3.51 -7.05 -17.30
N SER A 85 3.00 -8.09 -17.95
CA SER A 85 1.61 -8.12 -18.45
C SER A 85 0.58 -8.47 -17.36
N ALA A 86 0.97 -9.19 -16.29
CA ALA A 86 0.05 -9.62 -15.26
C ALA A 86 -0.02 -8.68 -14.05
N ARG A 87 0.99 -7.84 -13.83
CA ARG A 87 1.10 -6.97 -12.66
C ARG A 87 1.35 -5.50 -13.01
N ILE A 88 2.38 -5.20 -13.83
CA ILE A 88 2.79 -3.84 -14.11
C ILE A 88 1.76 -3.14 -15.01
N LEU A 89 1.55 -3.67 -16.19
CA LEU A 89 0.67 -3.06 -17.19
C LEU A 89 -0.77 -2.84 -16.71
N PRO A 90 -1.46 -3.85 -16.12
CA PRO A 90 -2.83 -3.62 -15.64
C PRO A 90 -2.90 -2.64 -14.47
N THR A 91 -1.87 -2.59 -13.59
CA THR A 91 -1.82 -1.61 -12.51
C THR A 91 -1.66 -0.20 -13.08
N LEU A 92 -0.75 -0.01 -14.04
CA LEU A 92 -0.51 1.28 -14.68
C LEU A 92 -1.74 1.77 -15.45
N ILE A 93 -2.30 0.97 -16.36
CA ILE A 93 -3.46 1.38 -17.16
C ILE A 93 -4.66 1.76 -16.27
N ASN A 94 -4.97 0.95 -15.26
CA ASN A 94 -6.08 1.26 -14.36
C ASN A 94 -5.81 2.51 -13.50
N PHE A 95 -4.57 2.74 -13.13
CA PHE A 95 -4.14 3.95 -12.44
C PHE A 95 -4.27 5.17 -13.34
N ASP A 96 -3.81 5.09 -14.60
CA ASP A 96 -3.88 6.17 -15.58
C ASP A 96 -5.32 6.58 -15.89
N ILE A 97 -6.24 5.62 -15.97
CA ILE A 97 -7.68 5.90 -16.10
C ILE A 97 -8.17 6.72 -14.90
N ALA A 98 -7.78 6.35 -13.69
CA ALA A 98 -8.15 7.13 -12.51
C ALA A 98 -7.53 8.53 -12.55
N VAL A 99 -6.25 8.69 -12.94
CA VAL A 99 -5.59 9.99 -13.10
C VAL A 99 -6.33 10.85 -14.12
N CYS A 100 -6.72 10.30 -15.27
CA CYS A 100 -7.52 11.03 -16.28
C CYS A 100 -8.87 11.51 -15.70
N ILE A 101 -9.53 10.71 -14.86
CA ILE A 101 -10.76 11.11 -14.17
C ILE A 101 -10.46 12.28 -13.20
N PHE A 102 -9.38 12.21 -12.42
CA PHE A 102 -8.97 13.32 -11.53
C PHE A 102 -8.67 14.60 -12.32
N ILE A 103 -7.98 14.50 -13.47
CA ILE A 103 -7.72 15.65 -14.36
C ILE A 103 -9.06 16.26 -14.82
N ALA A 104 -9.98 15.44 -15.33
CA ALA A 104 -11.28 15.91 -15.78
C ALA A 104 -12.08 16.60 -14.66
N VAL A 105 -12.10 16.01 -13.46
CA VAL A 105 -12.77 16.60 -12.29
C VAL A 105 -12.10 17.92 -11.88
N ASN A 106 -10.77 18.00 -11.87
CA ASN A 106 -10.07 19.25 -11.58
C ASN A 106 -10.47 20.36 -12.56
N LEU A 107 -10.52 20.06 -13.86
CA LEU A 107 -10.94 21.03 -14.88
C LEU A 107 -12.39 21.50 -14.65
N ILE A 108 -13.31 20.62 -14.29
CA ILE A 108 -14.71 20.95 -13.93
C ILE A 108 -14.77 21.85 -12.67
N LEU A 109 -13.90 21.60 -11.69
CA LEU A 109 -13.79 22.38 -10.45
C LEU A 109 -13.06 23.72 -10.64
N GLY A 110 -12.58 24.01 -11.85
CA GLY A 110 -11.87 25.26 -12.17
C GLY A 110 -10.36 25.22 -11.91
N PHE A 111 -9.82 24.08 -11.47
CA PHE A 111 -8.36 23.91 -11.35
C PHE A 111 -7.76 23.55 -12.71
N ARG A 112 -6.60 24.13 -13.02
CA ARG A 112 -5.91 23.90 -14.29
C ARG A 112 -4.50 23.34 -14.05
N PRO A 113 -4.36 22.02 -13.86
CA PRO A 113 -3.03 21.41 -13.75
C PRO A 113 -2.23 21.67 -15.03
N SER A 114 -0.92 21.92 -14.90
CA SER A 114 -0.06 22.09 -16.05
C SER A 114 0.07 20.77 -16.84
N LEU A 115 0.42 20.86 -18.13
CA LEU A 115 0.67 19.67 -18.96
C LEU A 115 1.76 18.79 -18.35
N ALA A 116 2.82 19.38 -17.82
CA ALA A 116 3.89 18.65 -17.14
C ALA A 116 3.36 17.89 -15.91
N GLN A 117 2.53 18.53 -15.09
CA GLN A 117 1.90 17.87 -13.95
C GLN A 117 0.99 16.73 -14.38
N CYS A 118 0.19 16.89 -15.42
CA CYS A 118 -0.65 15.82 -15.96
C CYS A 118 0.17 14.62 -16.42
N LEU A 119 1.23 14.85 -17.20
CA LEU A 119 2.11 13.78 -17.70
C LEU A 119 2.87 13.06 -16.58
N LEU A 120 3.41 13.82 -15.62
CA LEU A 120 4.09 13.24 -14.46
C LEU A 120 3.12 12.45 -13.56
N SER A 121 1.86 12.87 -13.49
CA SER A 121 0.84 12.14 -12.71
C SER A 121 0.49 10.79 -13.31
N LEU A 122 0.52 10.62 -14.63
CA LEU A 122 0.35 9.32 -15.30
C LEU A 122 1.47 8.33 -14.93
N SER A 123 2.70 8.81 -14.74
CA SER A 123 3.80 7.96 -14.25
C SER A 123 3.72 7.65 -12.74
N GLY A 124 2.79 8.28 -12.02
CA GLY A 124 2.71 8.26 -10.56
C GLY A 124 3.74 9.14 -9.85
N TRP A 125 4.60 9.87 -10.60
CA TRP A 125 5.64 10.75 -10.03
C TRP A 125 5.08 12.01 -9.37
N ASP A 126 3.99 12.54 -9.90
CA ASP A 126 3.26 13.69 -9.36
C ASP A 126 1.80 13.35 -9.11
N SER A 127 1.00 14.28 -8.61
CA SER A 127 -0.40 14.09 -8.28
C SER A 127 -1.25 15.27 -8.73
N VAL A 128 -2.41 14.96 -9.29
CA VAL A 128 -3.52 15.88 -9.54
C VAL A 128 -4.62 15.75 -8.49
N GLY A 129 -4.25 15.43 -7.23
CA GLY A 129 -5.17 15.15 -6.14
C GLY A 129 -5.40 13.66 -5.85
N ASN A 130 -4.92 12.78 -6.74
CA ASN A 130 -4.99 11.33 -6.60
C ASN A 130 -3.95 10.77 -5.62
N SER A 131 -4.13 9.54 -5.18
CA SER A 131 -3.14 8.77 -4.42
C SER A 131 -2.12 8.15 -5.38
N ASN A 132 -0.87 8.59 -5.35
CA ASN A 132 0.13 8.23 -6.35
C ASN A 132 1.34 7.46 -5.81
N TRP A 133 1.96 7.93 -4.71
CA TRP A 133 3.26 7.45 -4.24
C TRP A 133 3.33 5.93 -3.99
N TYR A 134 2.26 5.33 -3.43
CA TYR A 134 2.23 3.88 -3.21
C TYR A 134 2.15 3.12 -4.55
N ILE A 135 1.40 3.63 -5.53
CA ILE A 135 1.30 3.01 -6.87
C ILE A 135 2.66 3.07 -7.57
N PHE A 136 3.33 4.21 -7.50
CA PHE A 136 4.70 4.34 -8.00
C PHE A 136 5.64 3.32 -7.33
N CYS A 137 5.62 3.24 -6.01
CA CYS A 137 6.45 2.31 -5.24
C CYS A 137 6.19 0.85 -5.63
N ILE A 138 4.93 0.41 -5.69
CA ILE A 138 4.61 -1.00 -5.97
C ILE A 138 4.91 -1.40 -7.42
N LEU A 139 4.78 -0.48 -8.39
CA LEU A 139 5.19 -0.71 -9.77
C LEU A 139 6.70 -0.99 -9.85
N TRP A 140 7.53 -0.19 -9.19
CA TRP A 140 8.97 -0.44 -9.10
C TRP A 140 9.29 -1.76 -8.41
N CYS A 141 8.60 -2.09 -7.32
CA CYS A 141 8.75 -3.39 -6.65
C CYS A 141 8.47 -4.57 -7.58
N TYR A 142 7.47 -4.47 -8.46
CA TYR A 142 7.19 -5.49 -9.47
C TYR A 142 8.29 -5.56 -10.53
N CYS A 143 8.82 -4.41 -10.98
CA CYS A 143 9.99 -4.35 -11.86
C CYS A 143 11.21 -5.03 -11.20
N PHE A 144 11.47 -4.76 -9.93
CA PHE A 144 12.59 -5.36 -9.19
C PHE A 144 12.46 -6.88 -9.10
N SER A 145 11.27 -7.40 -8.79
CA SER A 145 11.03 -8.85 -8.80
C SER A 145 11.17 -9.47 -10.19
N PHE A 146 10.75 -8.76 -11.23
CA PHE A 146 10.93 -9.20 -12.62
C PHE A 146 12.42 -9.31 -12.97
N VAL A 147 13.20 -8.24 -12.75
CA VAL A 147 14.65 -8.23 -12.98
C VAL A 147 15.35 -9.32 -12.17
N ALA A 148 15.03 -9.42 -10.87
CA ALA A 148 15.59 -10.45 -10.00
C ALA A 148 15.31 -11.86 -10.53
N SER A 149 14.11 -12.12 -11.04
CA SER A 149 13.73 -13.43 -11.60
C SER A 149 14.53 -13.78 -12.85
N LEU A 150 14.89 -12.81 -13.67
CA LEU A 150 15.70 -13.02 -14.87
C LEU A 150 17.19 -13.23 -14.56
N CYS A 151 17.71 -12.52 -13.54
CA CYS A 151 19.14 -12.46 -13.25
C CYS A 151 19.61 -13.48 -12.20
N SER A 152 18.72 -13.99 -11.34
CA SER A 152 19.09 -14.81 -10.18
C SER A 152 19.53 -16.24 -10.51
N LYS A 153 19.36 -16.68 -11.77
CA LYS A 153 19.69 -18.06 -12.21
C LYS A 153 19.15 -19.14 -11.23
N HIS A 154 17.94 -18.95 -10.72
CA HIS A 154 17.25 -19.81 -9.73
C HIS A 154 17.84 -19.81 -8.30
N SER A 155 18.88 -19.03 -7.99
CA SER A 155 19.35 -18.88 -6.61
C SER A 155 18.39 -18.00 -5.81
N LYS A 156 17.95 -18.52 -4.66
CA LYS A 156 17.07 -17.79 -3.71
C LYS A 156 17.80 -16.58 -3.13
N GLU A 157 19.08 -16.76 -2.78
CA GLU A 157 19.94 -15.73 -2.21
C GLU A 157 20.16 -14.60 -3.22
N ALA A 158 20.51 -14.95 -4.47
CA ALA A 158 20.70 -13.97 -5.53
C ALA A 158 19.39 -13.20 -5.82
N HIS A 159 18.24 -13.89 -5.85
CA HIS A 159 16.94 -13.23 -6.04
C HIS A 159 16.67 -12.20 -4.95
N LEU A 160 16.81 -12.57 -3.67
CA LEU A 160 16.61 -11.67 -2.54
C LEU A 160 17.59 -10.50 -2.57
N MET A 161 18.88 -10.77 -2.83
CA MET A 161 19.92 -9.72 -2.89
C MET A 161 19.65 -8.70 -4.00
N ILE A 162 19.25 -9.15 -5.19
CA ILE A 162 18.91 -8.23 -6.29
C ILE A 162 17.72 -7.34 -5.92
N VAL A 163 16.63 -7.92 -5.38
CA VAL A 163 15.47 -7.13 -4.94
C VAL A 163 15.87 -6.13 -3.85
N LEU A 164 16.67 -6.56 -2.87
CA LEU A 164 17.11 -5.69 -1.77
C LEU A 164 17.97 -4.54 -2.29
N VAL A 165 18.97 -4.82 -3.14
CA VAL A 165 19.85 -3.79 -3.73
C VAL A 165 19.04 -2.78 -4.54
N LEU A 166 18.08 -3.23 -5.35
CA LEU A 166 17.22 -2.35 -6.14
C LEU A 166 16.31 -1.49 -5.24
N CYS A 167 15.79 -2.05 -4.12
CA CYS A 167 15.06 -1.27 -3.12
C CYS A 167 15.95 -0.23 -2.43
N LEU A 168 17.20 -0.55 -2.12
CA LEU A 168 18.15 0.40 -1.54
C LEU A 168 18.50 1.51 -2.54
N LEU A 169 18.72 1.18 -3.81
CA LEU A 169 18.91 2.18 -4.86
C LEU A 169 17.68 3.09 -5.01
N TYR A 170 16.47 2.53 -4.95
CA TYR A 170 15.22 3.30 -4.93
C TYR A 170 15.20 4.30 -3.76
N ILE A 171 15.56 3.86 -2.54
CA ILE A 171 15.63 4.73 -1.36
C ILE A 171 16.61 5.88 -1.61
N VAL A 172 17.82 5.60 -2.09
CA VAL A 172 18.85 6.62 -2.36
C VAL A 172 18.34 7.62 -3.40
N LEU A 173 17.81 7.15 -4.53
CA LEU A 173 17.31 8.02 -5.59
C LEU A 173 16.13 8.87 -5.09
N LEU A 174 15.14 8.27 -4.42
CA LEU A 174 13.98 9.03 -3.95
C LEU A 174 14.31 9.97 -2.79
N SER A 175 15.31 9.66 -1.96
CA SER A 175 15.78 10.59 -0.93
C SER A 175 16.39 11.85 -1.54
N VAL A 176 17.04 11.76 -2.71
CA VAL A 176 17.55 12.91 -3.45
C VAL A 176 16.42 13.70 -4.12
N PHE A 177 15.52 13.02 -4.84
CA PHE A 177 14.51 13.71 -5.65
C PHE A 177 13.28 14.17 -4.86
N LYS A 178 12.88 13.43 -3.82
CA LYS A 178 11.69 13.72 -2.98
C LYS A 178 12.04 14.32 -1.62
N GLY A 179 13.32 14.30 -1.24
CA GLY A 179 13.83 14.94 -0.02
C GLY A 179 13.04 14.55 1.23
N ASN A 180 12.43 15.54 1.88
CA ASN A 180 11.68 15.34 3.13
C ASN A 180 10.33 14.61 2.95
N GLN A 181 9.91 14.31 1.72
CA GLN A 181 8.70 13.52 1.46
C GLN A 181 8.96 12.03 1.67
N ARG A 182 9.34 11.67 2.89
CA ARG A 182 9.83 10.34 3.28
C ARG A 182 8.83 9.22 3.06
N TRP A 183 7.53 9.50 2.99
CA TRP A 183 6.49 8.50 2.68
C TRP A 183 6.68 7.83 1.30
N TRP A 184 7.49 8.41 0.41
CA TRP A 184 7.82 7.81 -0.88
C TRP A 184 8.71 6.57 -0.76
N TYR A 185 9.52 6.45 0.30
CA TYR A 185 10.57 5.42 0.40
C TYR A 185 10.73 4.74 1.76
N ASP A 186 10.23 5.30 2.86
CA ASP A 186 10.47 4.76 4.21
C ASP A 186 9.93 3.35 4.44
N THR A 187 8.89 2.92 3.71
CA THR A 187 8.24 1.62 3.93
C THR A 187 8.58 0.57 2.88
N ILE A 188 9.36 0.91 1.85
CA ILE A 188 9.64 0.00 0.73
C ILE A 188 10.29 -1.32 1.17
N LEU A 189 11.08 -1.31 2.26
CA LEU A 189 11.75 -2.51 2.77
C LEU A 189 10.79 -3.60 3.27
N ALA A 190 9.51 -3.28 3.46
CA ALA A 190 8.48 -4.29 3.70
C ALA A 190 8.31 -5.25 2.51
N TYR A 191 8.59 -4.81 1.28
CA TYR A 191 8.49 -5.65 0.09
C TYR A 191 9.59 -6.74 0.05
N PRO A 192 10.91 -6.43 0.13
CA PRO A 192 11.94 -7.47 0.22
C PRO A 192 11.81 -8.33 1.49
N THR A 193 11.24 -7.82 2.60
CA THR A 193 10.87 -8.64 3.75
C THR A 193 9.85 -9.71 3.36
N GLY A 194 8.82 -9.36 2.58
CA GLY A 194 7.85 -10.32 2.04
C GLY A 194 8.50 -11.35 1.11
N VAL A 195 9.44 -10.92 0.27
CA VAL A 195 10.26 -11.81 -0.58
C VAL A 195 11.05 -12.81 0.27
N ALA A 196 11.77 -12.33 1.30
CA ALA A 196 12.54 -13.19 2.19
C ALA A 196 11.66 -14.21 2.92
N ILE A 197 10.49 -13.80 3.41
CA ILE A 197 9.54 -14.69 4.06
C ILE A 197 9.07 -15.80 3.11
N ALA A 198 8.77 -15.48 1.85
CA ALA A 198 8.37 -16.49 0.87
C ALA A 198 9.49 -17.50 0.59
N LEU A 199 10.73 -17.02 0.39
CA LEU A 199 11.89 -17.86 0.06
C LEU A 199 12.30 -18.80 1.21
N TYR A 200 12.17 -18.32 2.46
CA TYR A 200 12.63 -19.03 3.65
C TYR A 200 11.49 -19.51 4.56
N ARG A 201 10.25 -19.61 4.02
CA ARG A 201 9.03 -19.94 4.76
C ARG A 201 9.13 -21.21 5.61
N GLU A 202 9.85 -22.23 5.16
CA GLU A 202 10.02 -23.51 5.88
C GLU A 202 10.87 -23.34 7.14
N LYS A 203 12.01 -22.63 7.03
CA LYS A 203 12.87 -22.31 8.18
C LYS A 203 12.16 -21.41 9.18
N LEU A 204 11.43 -20.41 8.66
CA LEU A 204 10.64 -19.50 9.49
C LEU A 204 9.49 -20.22 10.18
N ALA A 205 8.86 -21.21 9.56
CA ALA A 205 7.80 -22.02 10.17
C ALA A 205 8.31 -22.70 11.45
N ILE A 206 9.46 -23.37 11.38
CA ILE A 206 10.09 -24.05 12.52
C ILE A 206 10.37 -23.06 13.65
N LEU A 207 10.93 -21.89 13.32
CA LEU A 207 11.22 -20.85 14.31
C LEU A 207 9.96 -20.30 14.95
N ILE A 208 8.92 -20.02 14.16
CA ILE A 208 7.64 -19.48 14.65
C ILE A 208 6.92 -20.54 15.51
N GLU A 209 6.89 -21.80 15.11
CA GLU A 209 6.26 -22.86 15.89
C GLU A 209 6.91 -23.02 17.27
N ARG A 210 8.22 -22.87 17.35
CA ARG A 210 8.96 -22.97 18.61
C ARG A 210 8.83 -21.71 19.51
N TRP A 211 8.79 -20.51 18.90
CA TRP A 211 8.96 -19.24 19.64
C TRP A 211 7.88 -18.20 19.30
N LYS A 212 6.66 -18.61 18.94
CA LYS A 212 5.62 -17.70 18.41
C LYS A 212 5.36 -16.49 19.30
N LEU A 213 5.08 -16.71 20.58
CA LEU A 213 4.71 -15.63 21.50
C LEU A 213 5.90 -14.70 21.78
N PRO A 214 7.10 -15.20 22.17
CA PRO A 214 8.29 -14.35 22.34
C PRO A 214 8.67 -13.57 21.09
N LEU A 215 8.59 -14.20 19.90
CA LEU A 215 8.87 -13.51 18.64
C LEU A 215 7.87 -12.41 18.35
N ALA A 216 6.57 -12.69 18.49
CA ALA A 216 5.52 -11.69 18.24
C ALA A 216 5.65 -10.50 19.19
N SER A 217 5.82 -10.75 20.50
CA SER A 217 5.97 -9.68 21.50
C SER A 217 7.26 -8.90 21.34
N GLY A 218 8.39 -9.57 21.09
CA GLY A 218 9.69 -8.92 20.87
C GLY A 218 9.70 -8.05 19.60
N LEU A 219 9.16 -8.55 18.49
CA LEU A 219 9.06 -7.79 17.24
C LEU A 219 8.08 -6.61 17.36
N MET A 220 6.99 -6.77 18.10
CA MET A 220 6.05 -5.68 18.35
C MET A 220 6.67 -4.61 19.26
N ALA A 221 7.38 -5.01 20.31
CA ALA A 221 8.11 -4.08 21.18
C ALA A 221 9.19 -3.33 20.40
N LEU A 222 9.95 -4.04 19.55
CA LEU A 222 10.93 -3.43 18.66
C LEU A 222 10.27 -2.43 17.70
N PHE A 223 9.14 -2.80 17.08
CA PHE A 223 8.40 -1.88 16.21
C PHE A 223 7.98 -0.62 16.95
N ILE A 224 7.39 -0.76 18.14
CA ILE A 224 6.95 0.37 18.97
C ILE A 224 8.16 1.25 19.30
N PHE A 225 9.27 0.67 19.75
CA PHE A 225 10.52 1.40 20.02
C PHE A 225 11.00 2.18 18.79
N LEU A 226 11.08 1.52 17.63
CA LEU A 226 11.53 2.15 16.37
C LEU A 226 10.58 3.23 15.87
N LEU A 227 9.28 3.08 16.11
CA LEU A 227 8.27 4.10 15.83
C LEU A 227 8.51 5.37 16.65
N PHE A 228 8.78 5.24 17.94
CA PHE A 228 9.13 6.37 18.81
C PHE A 228 10.50 6.96 18.44
N ALA A 229 11.51 6.12 18.24
CA ALA A 229 12.85 6.54 17.86
C ALA A 229 12.87 7.30 16.52
N GLY A 230 12.12 6.83 15.54
CA GLY A 230 12.00 7.47 14.23
C GLY A 230 11.39 8.87 14.30
N ARG A 231 10.49 9.10 15.26
CA ARG A 231 9.87 10.41 15.47
C ARG A 231 10.75 11.36 16.28
N LYS A 232 11.37 10.86 17.33
CA LYS A 232 12.06 11.69 18.33
C LYS A 232 13.54 11.92 18.01
N TRP A 233 14.23 10.92 17.45
CA TRP A 233 15.68 10.95 17.33
C TRP A 233 16.17 11.01 15.87
N ALA A 234 15.80 10.04 15.05
CA ALA A 234 16.26 10.01 13.66
C ALA A 234 15.23 9.30 12.75
N PRO A 235 14.77 9.99 11.69
CA PRO A 235 13.80 9.41 10.75
C PRO A 235 14.23 8.09 10.10
N GLY A 236 15.53 7.80 10.01
CA GLY A 236 16.07 6.54 9.48
C GLY A 236 15.57 5.28 10.20
N TYR A 237 15.13 5.38 11.46
CA TYR A 237 14.52 4.26 12.19
C TYR A 237 13.22 3.75 11.56
N ASN A 238 12.54 4.57 10.73
CA ASN A 238 11.32 4.15 10.04
C ASN A 238 11.54 2.99 9.07
N PHE A 239 12.72 2.88 8.44
CA PHE A 239 13.06 1.74 7.59
C PHE A 239 13.04 0.42 8.39
N PHE A 240 13.70 0.41 9.53
CA PHE A 240 13.75 -0.76 10.42
C PHE A 240 12.39 -1.02 11.07
N GLY A 241 11.64 0.04 11.40
CA GLY A 241 10.26 -0.06 11.89
C GLY A 241 9.34 -0.77 10.89
N SER A 242 9.48 -0.50 9.59
CA SER A 242 8.67 -1.18 8.56
C SER A 242 9.01 -2.68 8.47
N ILE A 243 10.28 -3.05 8.62
CA ILE A 243 10.71 -4.45 8.66
C ILE A 243 10.19 -5.14 9.92
N ALA A 244 10.37 -4.53 11.10
CA ALA A 244 9.91 -5.09 12.38
C ALA A 244 8.39 -5.30 12.37
N PHE A 245 7.62 -4.33 11.86
CA PHE A 245 6.17 -4.44 11.74
C PHE A 245 5.75 -5.55 10.76
N ALA A 246 6.40 -5.64 9.59
CA ALA A 246 6.15 -6.70 8.61
C ALA A 246 6.42 -8.11 9.20
N LEU A 247 7.52 -8.27 9.93
CA LEU A 247 7.85 -9.53 10.60
C LEU A 247 6.87 -9.84 11.74
N ALA A 248 6.50 -8.86 12.56
CA ALA A 248 5.50 -9.02 13.64
C ALA A 248 4.17 -9.49 13.06
N LEU A 249 3.66 -8.84 12.00
CA LEU A 249 2.46 -9.24 11.30
C LEU A 249 2.57 -10.68 10.77
N THR A 250 3.70 -11.05 10.19
CA THR A 250 3.92 -12.40 9.67
C THR A 250 3.79 -13.45 10.78
N VAL A 251 4.43 -13.23 11.94
CA VAL A 251 4.36 -14.16 13.08
C VAL A 251 2.94 -14.25 13.64
N LEU A 252 2.25 -13.11 13.76
CA LEU A 252 0.87 -13.06 14.25
C LEU A 252 -0.11 -13.79 13.31
N LEU A 253 0.10 -13.67 12.00
CA LEU A 253 -0.78 -14.20 10.97
C LEU A 253 -0.42 -15.63 10.52
N TYR A 254 0.72 -16.15 10.99
CA TYR A 254 1.20 -17.49 10.65
C TYR A 254 0.12 -18.55 10.89
N ARG A 255 -0.28 -19.25 9.83
CA ARG A 255 -1.34 -20.29 9.81
C ARG A 255 -2.69 -19.84 10.40
N LYS A 256 -2.96 -18.51 10.46
CA LYS A 256 -4.27 -18.00 10.85
C LYS A 256 -5.25 -18.10 9.69
N ASN A 257 -6.51 -18.35 10.04
CA ASN A 257 -7.63 -18.33 9.10
C ASN A 257 -8.60 -17.24 9.56
N LEU A 258 -8.30 -15.99 9.22
CA LEU A 258 -9.17 -14.87 9.48
C LEU A 258 -10.35 -14.92 8.52
N ASN A 259 -11.55 -14.67 9.05
CA ASN A 259 -12.77 -14.69 8.26
C ASN A 259 -13.65 -13.49 8.67
N SER A 260 -13.77 -12.53 7.75
CA SER A 260 -14.72 -11.42 7.83
C SER A 260 -15.20 -11.12 6.42
N ARG A 261 -16.49 -11.20 6.17
CA ARG A 261 -17.07 -10.95 4.83
C ARG A 261 -16.77 -9.52 4.36
N ILE A 262 -16.96 -8.54 5.23
CA ILE A 262 -16.74 -7.12 4.94
C ILE A 262 -15.25 -6.84 4.66
N LEU A 263 -14.37 -7.24 5.58
CA LEU A 263 -12.93 -6.99 5.44
C LEU A 263 -12.32 -7.73 4.24
N ASN A 264 -12.78 -8.96 3.97
CA ASN A 264 -12.35 -9.70 2.79
C ASN A 264 -12.81 -9.00 1.50
N TRP A 265 -14.02 -8.44 1.48
CA TRP A 265 -14.50 -7.64 0.36
C TRP A 265 -13.63 -6.40 0.18
N CYS A 266 -13.37 -5.62 1.23
CA CYS A 266 -12.50 -4.45 1.17
C CYS A 266 -11.09 -4.83 0.67
N GLY A 267 -10.50 -5.90 1.16
CA GLY A 267 -9.17 -6.36 0.74
C GLY A 267 -9.13 -6.86 -0.71
N SER A 268 -10.20 -7.48 -1.21
CA SER A 268 -10.31 -7.88 -2.61
C SER A 268 -10.54 -6.69 -3.57
N HIS A 269 -11.04 -5.56 -3.05
CA HIS A 269 -11.24 -4.30 -3.76
C HIS A 269 -10.17 -3.25 -3.42
N LEU A 270 -9.09 -3.66 -2.75
CA LEU A 270 -8.02 -2.77 -2.24
C LEU A 270 -7.56 -1.75 -3.29
N PHE A 271 -7.26 -2.19 -4.50
CA PHE A 271 -6.72 -1.32 -5.55
C PHE A 271 -7.71 -0.23 -5.96
N VAL A 272 -8.97 -0.60 -6.25
CA VAL A 272 -9.99 0.37 -6.66
C VAL A 272 -10.38 1.31 -5.52
N LEU A 273 -10.46 0.80 -4.28
CA LEU A 273 -10.66 1.65 -3.11
C LEU A 273 -9.52 2.65 -2.96
N TYR A 274 -8.27 2.22 -3.12
CA TYR A 274 -7.10 3.08 -2.98
C TYR A 274 -7.08 4.21 -4.03
N ILE A 275 -7.29 3.92 -5.30
CA ILE A 275 -7.15 4.92 -6.36
C ILE A 275 -8.32 5.90 -6.45
N TYR A 276 -9.54 5.52 -6.00
CA TYR A 276 -10.73 6.37 -6.14
C TYR A 276 -11.17 7.08 -4.85
N GLN A 277 -10.71 6.67 -3.65
CA GLN A 277 -11.22 7.21 -2.39
C GLN A 277 -11.02 8.72 -2.22
N ARG A 278 -9.97 9.30 -2.80
CA ARG A 278 -9.73 10.75 -2.72
C ARG A 278 -10.63 11.57 -3.63
N LEU A 279 -11.26 10.95 -4.63
CA LEU A 279 -12.12 11.66 -5.59
C LEU A 279 -13.32 12.34 -4.91
N PRO A 280 -14.18 11.63 -4.15
CA PRO A 280 -15.27 12.28 -3.42
C PRO A 280 -14.75 13.25 -2.33
N MET A 281 -13.61 12.96 -1.72
CA MET A 281 -13.01 13.85 -0.73
C MET A 281 -12.63 15.20 -1.34
N LEU A 282 -11.96 15.19 -2.50
CA LEU A 282 -11.58 16.38 -3.24
C LEU A 282 -12.81 17.19 -3.66
N VAL A 283 -13.79 16.53 -4.30
CA VAL A 283 -14.99 17.19 -4.82
C VAL A 283 -15.78 17.86 -3.71
N LEU A 284 -16.09 17.12 -2.64
CA LEU A 284 -16.90 17.66 -1.54
C LEU A 284 -16.16 18.73 -0.74
N ALA A 285 -14.86 18.59 -0.52
CA ALA A 285 -14.09 19.62 0.17
C ALA A 285 -13.95 20.91 -0.65
N THR A 286 -13.91 20.80 -1.98
CA THR A 286 -13.84 21.97 -2.86
C THR A 286 -15.19 22.67 -3.01
N LEU A 287 -16.27 21.91 -3.20
CA LEU A 287 -17.61 22.52 -3.43
C LEU A 287 -18.29 22.94 -2.14
N PHE A 288 -18.03 22.26 -1.03
CA PHE A 288 -18.74 22.45 0.24
C PHE A 288 -17.79 22.60 1.44
N PRO A 289 -16.85 23.58 1.44
CA PRO A 289 -15.84 23.68 2.51
C PRO A 289 -16.46 23.92 3.90
N THR A 290 -17.55 24.68 3.98
CA THR A 290 -18.29 24.93 5.24
C THR A 290 -18.97 23.67 5.77
N PHE A 291 -19.43 22.78 4.89
CA PHE A 291 -19.97 21.48 5.29
C PHE A 291 -18.88 20.58 5.90
N VAL A 292 -17.68 20.59 5.33
CA VAL A 292 -16.54 19.82 5.88
C VAL A 292 -16.17 20.32 7.28
N SER A 293 -16.11 21.64 7.48
CA SER A 293 -15.75 22.24 8.78
C SER A 293 -16.82 22.06 9.87
N SER A 294 -18.10 22.05 9.48
CA SER A 294 -19.22 21.98 10.43
C SER A 294 -19.73 20.57 10.67
N HIS A 295 -19.52 19.64 9.72
CA HIS A 295 -20.10 18.29 9.74
C HIS A 295 -19.08 17.22 9.30
N GLN A 296 -17.85 17.30 9.82
CA GLN A 296 -16.72 16.45 9.40
C GLN A 296 -17.02 14.94 9.44
N TYR A 297 -17.83 14.45 10.38
CA TYR A 297 -18.19 13.04 10.46
C TYR A 297 -19.24 12.61 9.43
N ILE A 298 -20.18 13.52 9.09
CA ILE A 298 -21.13 13.26 7.98
C ILE A 298 -20.36 13.28 6.65
N TYR A 299 -19.43 14.21 6.48
CA TYR A 299 -18.52 14.22 5.32
C TYR A 299 -17.79 12.88 5.16
N LEU A 300 -17.23 12.31 6.25
CA LEU A 300 -16.60 10.99 6.22
C LEU A 300 -17.55 9.90 5.72
N LEU A 301 -18.78 9.86 6.24
CA LEU A 301 -19.77 8.86 5.85
C LEU A 301 -20.16 9.00 4.38
N VAL A 302 -20.37 10.21 3.89
CA VAL A 302 -20.71 10.49 2.49
C VAL A 302 -19.54 10.09 1.57
N CYS A 303 -18.30 10.49 1.92
CA CYS A 303 -17.12 10.07 1.17
C CYS A 303 -16.95 8.55 1.13
N ALA A 304 -17.20 7.87 2.27
CA ALA A 304 -17.15 6.42 2.32
C ALA A 304 -18.19 5.76 1.40
N ALA A 305 -19.44 6.22 1.48
CA ALA A 305 -20.53 5.70 0.63
C ALA A 305 -20.22 5.88 -0.87
N ILE A 306 -19.80 7.07 -1.29
CA ILE A 306 -19.43 7.34 -2.69
C ILE A 306 -18.22 6.48 -3.10
N THR A 307 -17.21 6.34 -2.24
CA THR A 307 -16.03 5.49 -2.51
C THR A 307 -16.42 4.03 -2.72
N LEU A 308 -17.33 3.50 -1.91
CA LEU A 308 -17.84 2.14 -2.07
C LEU A 308 -18.59 1.95 -3.39
N ILE A 309 -19.44 2.91 -3.78
CA ILE A 309 -20.14 2.90 -5.06
C ILE A 309 -19.14 2.91 -6.22
N LEU A 310 -18.17 3.82 -6.19
CA LEU A 310 -17.11 3.90 -7.20
C LEU A 310 -16.33 2.58 -7.31
N ALA A 311 -16.00 1.97 -6.16
CA ALA A 311 -15.29 0.69 -6.14
C ALA A 311 -16.11 -0.45 -6.78
N ILE A 312 -17.43 -0.50 -6.53
CA ILE A 312 -18.33 -1.49 -7.13
C ILE A 312 -18.38 -1.30 -8.66
N ILE A 313 -18.46 -0.06 -9.14
CA ILE A 313 -18.53 0.25 -10.58
C ILE A 313 -17.18 0.01 -11.27
N ALA A 314 -16.08 0.45 -10.66
CA ALA A 314 -14.76 0.39 -11.29
C ALA A 314 -14.13 -1.03 -11.27
N LYS A 315 -14.45 -1.86 -10.27
CA LYS A 315 -13.84 -3.19 -10.13
C LYS A 315 -14.00 -4.09 -11.35
N PRO A 316 -15.21 -4.26 -11.95
CA PRO A 316 -15.36 -5.06 -13.15
C PRO A 316 -14.54 -4.55 -14.34
N MET A 317 -14.42 -3.23 -14.50
CA MET A 317 -13.58 -2.62 -15.54
C MET A 317 -12.11 -2.94 -15.33
N CYS A 318 -11.60 -2.76 -14.12
CA CYS A 318 -10.23 -3.09 -13.75
C CYS A 318 -9.93 -4.58 -13.96
N ASP A 319 -10.87 -5.46 -13.64
CA ASP A 319 -10.71 -6.90 -13.85
C ASP A 319 -10.70 -7.26 -15.34
N LYS A 320 -11.51 -6.60 -16.18
CA LYS A 320 -11.51 -6.78 -17.63
C LYS A 320 -10.16 -6.35 -18.22
N ILE A 321 -9.66 -5.17 -17.86
CA ILE A 321 -8.34 -4.68 -18.29
C ILE A 321 -7.24 -5.67 -17.87
N SER A 322 -7.28 -6.14 -16.62
CA SER A 322 -6.32 -7.10 -16.11
C SER A 322 -6.35 -8.45 -16.87
N LYS A 323 -7.52 -8.88 -17.33
CA LYS A 323 -7.65 -10.08 -18.18
C LYS A 323 -7.07 -9.84 -19.57
N LEU A 324 -7.36 -8.70 -20.20
CA LEU A 324 -6.81 -8.34 -21.51
C LEU A 324 -5.27 -8.26 -21.47
N CYS A 325 -4.71 -7.57 -20.50
CA CYS A 325 -3.25 -7.49 -20.36
C CYS A 325 -2.56 -8.86 -20.17
N LYS A 326 -3.22 -9.81 -19.50
CA LYS A 326 -2.68 -11.17 -19.30
C LYS A 326 -2.74 -12.05 -20.57
N ALA A 327 -3.54 -11.66 -21.53
CA ALA A 327 -3.65 -12.37 -22.81
C ALA A 327 -2.53 -12.00 -23.80
N ILE A 328 -1.86 -10.86 -23.55
CA ILE A 328 -0.63 -10.40 -24.22
C ILE A 328 0.58 -11.13 -23.63
#